data_c702ee371a548c673b3794ee08af7f56
#
_entry.id   c702ee371a548c673b3794ee08af7f56
#
_cell.length_a   1.000
_cell.length_b   1.000
_cell.length_c   1.000
_cell.angle_alpha   90.00
_cell.angle_beta   90.00
_cell.angle_gamma   90.00
#
_symmetry.space_group_name_H-M   'P 1'
#
loop_
_entity.id
_entity.type
_entity.pdbx_description
1 polymer ?
#
loop_
_entity_poly.entity_id
_entity_poly.type
_entity_poly.pdbx_seq_one_letter_code
_entity_poly.pdbx_strand_id
1 'polypeptide(L)'
;FLRPTESLTVFLQQLGRGLRLAEGKDCLTVLDFVGNSRPEYDFESKFRALIGKTSTSVQKEIEDDFPHLPLGCSIVLEKKTIETILENIRKATNLNINQLITKIRNFQHQTTLPLTLTNFIELNHISIETIYKKGTWSRLCQLAGVIEDFDGINEKQILSAISKKWLSTSSTSYFNFILKIAKQNFNIKINDFHENEKVMLLMLHYDVWQNAGGFNSLEESINSIGKNKIFVSEVIEVLELLIERVDFKEIDIQLPYKQPLKVHARYTRDQILSAFGLSTFNRKSSSREGVAENVDLNTELLFINLIKSEENFSPTTMYDDYAISETLFHWQSQNSARPDYGKGLTYVNHQENDKKILLFVREKANDEKGNTMGYVFIGEGNFKENEGSKPMNIKWELNEPLPNYLWNESAKLSIG
;
A
#
# COMPACT_ATOMS: atom_id res chain seq x y z
N PHE A 1 -12.41 -8.05 -30.79
CA PHE A 1 -13.61 -7.25 -30.59
C PHE A 1 -13.74 -6.23 -31.72
N LEU A 2 -14.78 -6.33 -32.53
CA LEU A 2 -15.04 -5.38 -33.63
C LEU A 2 -15.77 -4.11 -33.19
N ARG A 3 -16.33 -4.12 -32.00
CA ARG A 3 -17.03 -2.98 -31.40
C ARG A 3 -16.50 -2.72 -30.00
N PRO A 4 -16.08 -1.50 -29.70
CA PRO A 4 -15.65 -1.16 -28.35
C PRO A 4 -16.77 -1.45 -27.33
N THR A 5 -16.45 -2.20 -26.29
CA THR A 5 -17.37 -2.52 -25.21
C THR A 5 -17.06 -1.61 -24.03
N GLU A 6 -17.99 -0.70 -23.69
CA GLU A 6 -17.81 0.28 -22.61
C GLU A 6 -17.87 -0.40 -21.22
N SER A 7 -18.66 -1.48 -21.09
CA SER A 7 -18.81 -2.21 -19.82
C SER A 7 -17.69 -3.21 -19.60
N LEU A 8 -16.94 -3.06 -18.50
CA LEU A 8 -15.92 -4.01 -18.05
C LEU A 8 -16.53 -5.41 -17.85
N THR A 9 -17.72 -5.51 -17.25
CA THR A 9 -18.39 -6.79 -17.03
C THR A 9 -18.69 -7.52 -18.34
N VAL A 10 -19.19 -6.81 -19.37
CA VAL A 10 -19.45 -7.41 -20.68
C VAL A 10 -18.15 -7.83 -21.37
N PHE A 11 -17.08 -7.01 -21.25
CA PHE A 11 -15.77 -7.35 -21.75
C PHE A 11 -15.23 -8.65 -21.14
N LEU A 12 -15.26 -8.78 -19.81
CA LEU A 12 -14.82 -9.97 -19.10
C LEU A 12 -15.67 -11.19 -19.40
N GLN A 13 -16.99 -11.03 -19.56
CA GLN A 13 -17.87 -12.12 -19.97
C GLN A 13 -17.56 -12.64 -21.38
N GLN A 14 -17.28 -11.74 -22.33
CA GLN A 14 -16.90 -12.12 -23.68
C GLN A 14 -15.55 -12.82 -23.69
N LEU A 15 -14.57 -12.29 -22.97
CA LEU A 15 -13.25 -12.89 -22.80
C LEU A 15 -13.36 -14.29 -22.18
N GLY A 16 -14.11 -14.42 -21.08
CA GLY A 16 -14.33 -15.69 -20.37
C GLY A 16 -15.00 -16.75 -21.22
N ARG A 17 -15.87 -16.38 -22.17
CA ARG A 17 -16.42 -17.34 -23.16
C ARG A 17 -15.33 -17.90 -24.07
N GLY A 18 -14.41 -17.02 -24.50
CA GLY A 18 -13.25 -17.41 -25.29
C GLY A 18 -12.24 -18.27 -24.52
N LEU A 19 -12.11 -18.09 -23.22
CA LEU A 19 -11.17 -18.84 -22.37
C LEU A 19 -11.68 -20.22 -21.92
N ARG A 20 -12.89 -20.63 -22.28
CA ARG A 20 -13.40 -21.97 -21.96
C ARG A 20 -12.51 -23.03 -22.58
N LEU A 21 -12.18 -24.04 -21.78
CA LEU A 21 -11.42 -25.20 -22.24
C LEU A 21 -12.25 -25.97 -23.28
N ALA A 22 -11.59 -26.36 -24.37
CA ALA A 22 -12.15 -27.21 -25.41
C ALA A 22 -11.03 -28.14 -25.92
N GLU A 23 -11.41 -29.33 -26.35
CA GLU A 23 -10.45 -30.32 -26.91
C GLU A 23 -9.73 -29.73 -28.13
N GLY A 24 -8.41 -29.84 -28.14
CA GLY A 24 -7.56 -29.31 -29.24
C GLY A 24 -7.36 -27.80 -29.21
N LYS A 25 -7.70 -27.13 -28.10
CA LYS A 25 -7.50 -25.69 -27.95
C LYS A 25 -6.32 -25.38 -27.01
N ASP A 26 -5.21 -24.95 -27.58
CA ASP A 26 -3.99 -24.63 -26.85
C ASP A 26 -3.90 -23.17 -26.41
N CYS A 27 -4.53 -22.25 -27.16
CA CYS A 27 -4.53 -20.81 -26.85
C CYS A 27 -5.78 -20.08 -27.30
N LEU A 28 -5.95 -18.86 -26.84
CA LEU A 28 -6.96 -17.89 -27.32
C LEU A 28 -6.23 -16.65 -27.82
N THR A 29 -6.41 -16.33 -29.11
CA THR A 29 -6.00 -15.03 -29.66
C THR A 29 -7.17 -14.08 -29.66
N VAL A 30 -7.00 -12.93 -29.00
CA VAL A 30 -7.98 -11.84 -28.95
C VAL A 30 -7.48 -10.68 -29.79
N LEU A 31 -8.25 -10.31 -30.82
CA LEU A 31 -8.01 -9.10 -31.61
C LEU A 31 -9.01 -8.04 -31.16
N ASP A 32 -8.50 -6.95 -30.59
CA ASP A 32 -9.30 -5.79 -30.21
C ASP A 32 -8.95 -4.58 -31.07
N PHE A 33 -9.95 -3.99 -31.71
CA PHE A 33 -9.76 -2.83 -32.59
C PHE A 33 -10.05 -1.55 -31.78
N VAL A 34 -8.97 -0.91 -31.34
CA VAL A 34 -9.02 0.39 -30.68
C VAL A 34 -9.18 1.48 -31.76
N GLY A 35 -10.42 1.77 -32.12
CA GLY A 35 -10.74 2.87 -33.02
C GLY A 35 -10.65 4.24 -32.33
N ASN A 36 -11.26 5.28 -32.92
CA ASN A 36 -11.47 6.58 -32.26
C ASN A 36 -12.41 6.37 -31.07
N SER A 37 -11.83 5.86 -29.97
CA SER A 37 -12.57 5.61 -28.73
C SER A 37 -13.07 6.93 -28.17
N ARG A 38 -14.31 6.92 -27.68
CA ARG A 38 -14.84 8.06 -26.96
C ARG A 38 -13.95 8.39 -25.75
N PRO A 39 -13.87 9.65 -25.30
CA PRO A 39 -13.09 10.03 -24.12
C PRO A 39 -13.46 9.25 -22.84
N GLU A 40 -14.69 8.71 -22.81
CA GLU A 40 -15.23 7.94 -21.69
C GLU A 40 -14.81 6.45 -21.69
N TYR A 41 -14.08 6.00 -22.72
CA TYR A 41 -13.65 4.60 -22.78
C TYR A 41 -12.54 4.32 -21.76
N ASP A 42 -12.86 3.46 -20.80
CA ASP A 42 -11.96 3.17 -19.68
C ASP A 42 -10.99 2.05 -20.03
N PHE A 43 -9.87 2.42 -20.60
CA PHE A 43 -8.76 1.50 -20.87
C PHE A 43 -8.10 1.01 -19.58
N GLU A 44 -7.99 1.87 -18.57
CA GLU A 44 -7.29 1.54 -17.32
C GLU A 44 -7.93 0.32 -16.65
N SER A 45 -9.25 0.33 -16.44
CA SER A 45 -9.96 -0.79 -15.83
C SER A 45 -9.85 -2.08 -16.64
N LYS A 46 -9.87 -2.00 -17.98
CA LYS A 46 -9.75 -3.19 -18.84
C LYS A 46 -8.37 -3.82 -18.77
N PHE A 47 -7.31 -3.03 -18.91
CA PHE A 47 -5.96 -3.53 -18.77
C PHE A 47 -5.70 -4.02 -17.35
N ARG A 48 -6.18 -3.33 -16.32
CA ARG A 48 -6.07 -3.79 -14.93
C ARG A 48 -6.73 -5.15 -14.71
N ALA A 49 -7.89 -5.39 -15.34
CA ALA A 49 -8.57 -6.69 -15.26
C ALA A 49 -7.80 -7.83 -15.97
N LEU A 50 -6.99 -7.52 -16.98
CA LEU A 50 -6.13 -8.48 -17.68
C LEU A 50 -4.81 -8.74 -16.93
N ILE A 51 -4.20 -7.70 -16.40
CA ILE A 51 -2.89 -7.75 -15.71
C ILE A 51 -3.06 -8.29 -14.28
N GLY A 52 -4.21 -8.00 -13.65
CA GLY A 52 -4.45 -8.25 -12.23
C GLY A 52 -3.87 -7.14 -11.36
N LYS A 53 -3.70 -7.41 -10.07
CA LYS A 53 -3.15 -6.47 -9.09
C LYS A 53 -1.63 -6.49 -9.14
N THR A 54 -1.03 -5.34 -9.44
CA THR A 54 0.43 -5.12 -9.43
C THR A 54 0.73 -3.85 -8.65
N SER A 55 1.97 -3.64 -8.25
CA SER A 55 2.43 -2.38 -7.64
C SER A 55 2.61 -1.26 -8.66
N THR A 56 2.54 -1.58 -9.97
CA THR A 56 2.74 -0.65 -11.08
C THR A 56 1.41 -0.12 -11.62
N SER A 57 1.42 1.09 -12.16
CA SER A 57 0.27 1.65 -12.87
C SER A 57 0.05 0.91 -14.20
N VAL A 58 -1.19 0.93 -14.71
CA VAL A 58 -1.47 0.39 -16.06
C VAL A 58 -0.66 1.14 -17.12
N GLN A 59 -0.42 2.43 -16.94
CA GLN A 59 0.43 3.21 -17.82
C GLN A 59 1.85 2.62 -17.88
N LYS A 60 2.46 2.35 -16.72
CA LYS A 60 3.80 1.77 -16.64
C LYS A 60 3.85 0.35 -17.22
N GLU A 61 2.82 -0.46 -16.97
CA GLU A 61 2.69 -1.77 -17.59
C GLU A 61 2.70 -1.71 -19.12
N ILE A 62 1.99 -0.73 -19.69
CA ILE A 62 1.95 -0.52 -21.15
C ILE A 62 3.31 -0.02 -21.67
N GLU A 63 3.97 0.89 -20.97
CA GLU A 63 5.28 1.44 -21.33
C GLU A 63 6.39 0.39 -21.27
N ASP A 64 6.27 -0.59 -20.36
CA ASP A 64 7.24 -1.69 -20.15
C ASP A 64 6.80 -3.02 -20.79
N ASP A 65 5.90 -3.02 -21.79
CA ASP A 65 5.40 -4.18 -22.53
C ASP A 65 4.80 -5.27 -21.63
N PHE A 66 4.05 -4.88 -20.60
CA PHE A 66 3.29 -5.75 -19.69
C PHE A 66 4.13 -6.84 -18.98
N PRO A 67 5.12 -6.47 -18.20
CA PRO A 67 6.01 -7.42 -17.52
C PRO A 67 5.32 -8.34 -16.50
N HIS A 68 4.11 -7.96 -16.02
CA HIS A 68 3.39 -8.67 -14.96
C HIS A 68 2.25 -9.56 -15.46
N LEU A 69 2.16 -9.85 -16.74
CA LEU A 69 1.18 -10.80 -17.25
C LEU A 69 1.44 -12.22 -16.73
N PRO A 70 0.37 -13.02 -16.51
CA PRO A 70 0.51 -14.43 -16.19
C PRO A 70 1.35 -15.17 -17.23
N LEU A 71 2.08 -16.20 -16.80
CA LEU A 71 2.91 -17.03 -17.70
C LEU A 71 2.07 -17.57 -18.86
N GLY A 72 2.61 -17.45 -20.07
CA GLY A 72 1.95 -17.87 -21.31
C GLY A 72 0.94 -16.86 -21.87
N CYS A 73 0.79 -15.69 -21.23
CA CYS A 73 0.00 -14.58 -21.76
C CYS A 73 0.90 -13.51 -22.38
N SER A 74 0.41 -12.85 -23.43
CA SER A 74 1.06 -11.69 -24.03
C SER A 74 0.02 -10.68 -24.51
N ILE A 75 0.34 -9.40 -24.40
CA ILE A 75 -0.44 -8.30 -24.99
C ILE A 75 0.51 -7.56 -25.93
N VAL A 76 0.11 -7.41 -27.18
CA VAL A 76 0.87 -6.65 -28.19
C VAL A 76 0.01 -5.48 -28.63
N LEU A 77 0.50 -4.27 -28.47
CA LEU A 77 -0.17 -3.04 -28.89
C LEU A 77 0.57 -2.39 -30.07
N GLU A 78 -0.17 -1.92 -31.04
CA GLU A 78 0.42 -1.07 -32.10
C GLU A 78 0.86 0.29 -31.52
N LYS A 79 1.99 0.83 -31.99
CA LYS A 79 2.59 2.09 -31.48
C LYS A 79 1.60 3.24 -31.41
N LYS A 80 0.80 3.45 -32.44
CA LYS A 80 -0.23 4.51 -32.47
C LYS A 80 -1.35 4.27 -31.46
N THR A 81 -1.68 3.02 -31.22
CA THR A 81 -2.67 2.61 -30.21
C THR A 81 -2.15 2.86 -28.81
N ILE A 82 -0.87 2.60 -28.54
CA ILE A 82 -0.23 2.91 -27.24
C ILE A 82 -0.39 4.40 -26.90
N GLU A 83 -0.05 5.30 -27.82
CA GLU A 83 -0.17 6.75 -27.58
C GLU A 83 -1.61 7.16 -27.26
N THR A 84 -2.59 6.63 -27.98
CA THR A 84 -4.02 6.91 -27.77
C THR A 84 -4.50 6.40 -26.40
N ILE A 85 -4.11 5.19 -26.02
CA ILE A 85 -4.48 4.57 -24.75
C ILE A 85 -3.84 5.33 -23.58
N LEU A 86 -2.54 5.63 -23.65
CA LEU A 86 -1.83 6.38 -22.61
C LEU A 86 -2.38 7.79 -22.43
N GLU A 87 -2.76 8.46 -23.52
CA GLU A 87 -3.40 9.78 -23.44
C GLU A 87 -4.78 9.69 -22.75
N ASN A 88 -5.57 8.68 -23.05
CA ASN A 88 -6.86 8.43 -22.40
C ASN A 88 -6.69 8.17 -20.91
N ILE A 89 -5.78 7.27 -20.52
CA ILE A 89 -5.47 6.96 -19.13
C ILE A 89 -4.99 8.23 -18.39
N ARG A 90 -4.08 9.00 -18.97
CA ARG A 90 -3.59 10.27 -18.37
C ARG A 90 -4.70 11.29 -18.17
N LYS A 91 -5.62 11.40 -19.13
CA LYS A 91 -6.79 12.29 -18.99
C LYS A 91 -7.71 11.82 -17.86
N ALA A 92 -7.95 10.52 -17.75
CA ALA A 92 -8.79 9.94 -16.70
C ALA A 92 -8.19 10.09 -15.29
N THR A 93 -6.85 9.94 -15.15
CA THR A 93 -6.14 10.01 -13.85
C THR A 93 -5.82 11.43 -13.40
N ASN A 94 -5.73 12.40 -14.32
CA ASN A 94 -5.36 13.78 -14.02
C ASN A 94 -6.56 14.74 -13.91
N LEU A 95 -7.69 14.26 -13.37
CA LEU A 95 -8.84 15.11 -13.10
C LEU A 95 -8.44 16.32 -12.25
N ASN A 96 -8.74 17.52 -12.75
CA ASN A 96 -8.64 18.72 -11.92
C ASN A 96 -9.83 18.78 -10.94
N ILE A 97 -9.70 19.63 -9.91
CA ILE A 97 -10.72 19.71 -8.85
C ILE A 97 -12.09 20.11 -9.41
N ASN A 98 -12.17 20.97 -10.43
CA ASN A 98 -13.43 21.41 -11.00
C ASN A 98 -14.13 20.30 -11.79
N GLN A 99 -13.36 19.47 -12.49
CA GLN A 99 -13.89 18.28 -13.17
C GLN A 99 -14.45 17.27 -12.17
N LEU A 100 -13.74 17.05 -11.07
CA LEU A 100 -14.19 16.16 -10.01
C LEU A 100 -15.47 16.67 -9.35
N ILE A 101 -15.53 17.96 -8.99
CA ILE A 101 -16.74 18.62 -8.44
C ILE A 101 -17.92 18.51 -9.42
N THR A 102 -17.69 18.69 -10.71
CA THR A 102 -18.73 18.55 -11.73
C THR A 102 -19.24 17.13 -11.82
N LYS A 103 -18.35 16.12 -11.77
CA LYS A 103 -18.76 14.70 -11.75
C LYS A 103 -19.59 14.36 -10.49
N ILE A 104 -19.18 14.84 -9.31
CA ILE A 104 -19.92 14.65 -8.06
C ILE A 104 -21.33 15.26 -8.16
N ARG A 105 -21.42 16.53 -8.62
CA ARG A 105 -22.70 17.23 -8.81
C ARG A 105 -23.66 16.50 -9.74
N ASN A 106 -23.14 15.91 -10.80
CA ASN A 106 -23.92 15.25 -11.84
C ASN A 106 -24.17 13.76 -11.54
N PHE A 107 -23.62 13.19 -10.44
CA PHE A 107 -23.69 11.78 -10.14
C PHE A 107 -25.14 11.27 -10.12
N GLN A 108 -26.03 11.94 -9.40
CA GLN A 108 -27.43 11.53 -9.27
C GLN A 108 -28.25 11.66 -10.59
N HIS A 109 -27.72 12.37 -11.58
CA HIS A 109 -28.32 12.41 -12.93
C HIS A 109 -27.89 11.21 -13.79
N GLN A 110 -26.86 10.50 -13.40
CA GLN A 110 -26.28 9.38 -14.15
C GLN A 110 -26.69 8.02 -13.63
N THR A 111 -27.12 7.94 -12.36
CA THR A 111 -27.43 6.67 -11.70
C THR A 111 -28.50 6.84 -10.62
N THR A 112 -29.16 5.71 -10.29
CA THR A 112 -30.06 5.61 -9.14
C THR A 112 -29.36 5.23 -7.84
N LEU A 113 -28.03 4.96 -7.89
CA LEU A 113 -27.24 4.63 -6.70
C LEU A 113 -27.12 5.85 -5.78
N PRO A 114 -27.10 5.65 -4.46
CA PRO A 114 -26.81 6.73 -3.53
C PRO A 114 -25.39 7.27 -3.76
N LEU A 115 -25.22 8.57 -3.59
CA LEU A 115 -23.88 9.19 -3.69
C LEU A 115 -23.06 8.85 -2.43
N THR A 116 -22.28 7.81 -2.54
CA THR A 116 -21.25 7.41 -1.58
C THR A 116 -19.87 7.47 -2.25
N LEU A 117 -18.80 7.49 -1.47
CA LEU A 117 -17.44 7.45 -1.99
C LEU A 117 -17.22 6.19 -2.85
N THR A 118 -17.67 5.03 -2.33
CA THR A 118 -17.54 3.75 -3.02
C THR A 118 -18.28 3.75 -4.36
N ASN A 119 -19.57 4.09 -4.37
CA ASN A 119 -20.36 4.14 -5.60
C ASN A 119 -19.80 5.16 -6.61
N PHE A 120 -19.29 6.29 -6.12
CA PHE A 120 -18.71 7.31 -6.99
C PHE A 120 -17.41 6.83 -7.65
N ILE A 121 -16.54 6.18 -6.88
CA ILE A 121 -15.30 5.58 -7.38
C ILE A 121 -15.60 4.52 -8.42
N GLU A 122 -16.51 3.60 -8.13
CA GLU A 122 -16.87 2.49 -9.02
C GLU A 122 -17.50 2.97 -10.32
N LEU A 123 -18.50 3.87 -10.23
CA LEU A 123 -19.20 4.38 -11.42
C LEU A 123 -18.28 5.17 -12.35
N ASN A 124 -17.37 5.97 -11.78
CA ASN A 124 -16.48 6.84 -12.55
C ASN A 124 -15.10 6.22 -12.83
N HIS A 125 -14.81 5.03 -12.35
CA HIS A 125 -13.52 4.35 -12.45
C HIS A 125 -12.34 5.24 -11.99
N ILE A 126 -12.57 5.99 -10.92
CA ILE A 126 -11.60 6.91 -10.34
C ILE A 126 -10.94 6.24 -9.13
N SER A 127 -9.62 6.33 -9.02
CA SER A 127 -8.95 5.81 -7.84
C SER A 127 -9.17 6.71 -6.62
N ILE A 128 -9.23 6.12 -5.42
CA ILE A 128 -9.38 6.86 -4.16
C ILE A 128 -8.23 7.85 -3.96
N GLU A 129 -7.02 7.51 -4.40
CA GLU A 129 -5.83 8.37 -4.35
C GLU A 129 -6.05 9.66 -5.13
N THR A 130 -6.75 9.60 -6.26
CA THR A 130 -7.09 10.77 -7.07
C THR A 130 -8.01 11.73 -6.31
N ILE A 131 -8.96 11.20 -5.56
CA ILE A 131 -9.88 11.99 -4.73
C ILE A 131 -9.11 12.66 -3.60
N TYR A 132 -8.42 11.89 -2.77
CA TYR A 132 -7.71 12.41 -1.58
C TYR A 132 -6.45 13.23 -1.91
N LYS A 133 -6.01 13.24 -3.14
CA LYS A 133 -5.03 14.22 -3.65
C LYS A 133 -5.64 15.63 -3.84
N LYS A 134 -6.96 15.75 -3.96
CA LYS A 134 -7.67 17.02 -4.19
C LYS A 134 -8.36 17.56 -2.93
N GLY A 135 -8.74 16.71 -1.99
CA GLY A 135 -9.41 17.09 -0.74
C GLY A 135 -10.07 15.89 -0.07
N THR A 136 -10.70 16.13 1.07
CA THR A 136 -11.59 15.15 1.70
C THR A 136 -12.84 14.95 0.82
N TRP A 137 -13.37 13.73 0.81
CA TRP A 137 -14.60 13.43 0.07
C TRP A 137 -15.76 14.35 0.47
N SER A 138 -15.97 14.54 1.77
CA SER A 138 -17.00 15.42 2.31
C SER A 138 -16.84 16.87 1.82
N ARG A 139 -15.61 17.40 1.80
CA ARG A 139 -15.36 18.75 1.29
C ARG A 139 -15.64 18.85 -0.21
N LEU A 140 -15.28 17.86 -0.99
CA LEU A 140 -15.59 17.83 -2.43
C LEU A 140 -17.10 17.76 -2.67
N CYS A 141 -17.85 17.01 -1.85
CA CYS A 141 -19.31 16.96 -1.90
C CYS A 141 -19.94 18.31 -1.52
N GLN A 142 -19.39 19.00 -0.52
CA GLN A 142 -19.84 20.35 -0.16
C GLN A 142 -19.59 21.36 -1.29
N LEU A 143 -18.40 21.35 -1.88
CA LEU A 143 -18.07 22.20 -3.04
C LEU A 143 -18.93 21.88 -4.28
N ALA A 144 -19.40 20.66 -4.41
CA ALA A 144 -20.33 20.26 -5.45
C ALA A 144 -21.78 20.72 -5.15
N GLY A 145 -22.07 21.18 -3.93
CA GLY A 145 -23.41 21.60 -3.49
C GLY A 145 -24.37 20.44 -3.20
N VAL A 146 -23.86 19.24 -2.96
CA VAL A 146 -24.66 18.02 -2.65
C VAL A 146 -24.81 17.80 -1.15
N ILE A 147 -24.02 18.45 -0.32
CA ILE A 147 -24.17 18.55 1.13
C ILE A 147 -24.03 20.00 1.56
N GLU A 148 -24.62 20.33 2.73
CA GLU A 148 -24.52 21.66 3.32
C GLU A 148 -23.09 21.97 3.79
N ASP A 149 -22.80 23.25 4.00
CA ASP A 149 -21.51 23.66 4.54
C ASP A 149 -21.34 23.20 6.00
N PHE A 150 -20.11 22.89 6.37
CA PHE A 150 -19.76 22.35 7.68
C PHE A 150 -18.42 22.87 8.19
N ASP A 151 -18.24 22.85 9.50
CA ASP A 151 -16.96 23.19 10.11
C ASP A 151 -15.88 22.15 9.78
N GLY A 152 -14.73 22.63 9.28
CA GLY A 152 -13.59 21.81 8.89
C GLY A 152 -12.68 21.39 10.06
N ILE A 153 -13.20 21.26 11.28
CA ILE A 153 -12.40 20.79 12.43
C ILE A 153 -11.74 19.46 12.09
N ASN A 154 -10.40 19.39 12.19
CA ASN A 154 -9.55 18.24 11.89
C ASN A 154 -9.48 17.84 10.41
N GLU A 155 -10.04 18.62 9.47
CA GLU A 155 -10.06 18.28 8.04
C GLU A 155 -8.67 17.97 7.48
N LYS A 156 -7.69 18.83 7.76
CA LYS A 156 -6.31 18.65 7.29
C LYS A 156 -5.66 17.40 7.87
N GLN A 157 -5.93 17.08 9.12
CA GLN A 157 -5.41 15.90 9.81
C GLN A 157 -6.01 14.63 9.19
N ILE A 158 -7.32 14.60 8.99
CA ILE A 158 -8.03 13.45 8.37
C ILE A 158 -7.57 13.27 6.92
N LEU A 159 -7.50 14.34 6.13
CA LEU A 159 -6.98 14.27 4.77
C LEU A 159 -5.56 13.68 4.73
N SER A 160 -4.70 14.13 5.65
CA SER A 160 -3.32 13.65 5.72
C SER A 160 -3.22 12.22 6.21
N ALA A 161 -4.05 11.81 7.18
CA ALA A 161 -4.13 10.43 7.64
C ALA A 161 -4.53 9.48 6.50
N ILE A 162 -5.57 9.81 5.77
CA ILE A 162 -6.01 9.00 4.62
C ILE A 162 -4.94 8.99 3.54
N SER A 163 -4.57 10.16 3.00
CA SER A 163 -3.72 10.25 1.81
C SER A 163 -2.27 9.79 2.02
N LYS A 164 -1.69 10.00 3.22
CA LYS A 164 -0.27 9.73 3.47
C LYS A 164 0.00 8.49 4.31
N LYS A 165 -1.02 7.97 5.01
CA LYS A 165 -0.85 6.83 5.93
C LYS A 165 -1.71 5.66 5.50
N TRP A 166 -3.03 5.80 5.50
CA TRP A 166 -3.92 4.66 5.28
C TRP A 166 -3.90 4.14 3.84
N LEU A 167 -3.78 5.01 2.83
CA LEU A 167 -3.58 4.57 1.44
C LEU A 167 -2.24 3.86 1.20
N SER A 168 -1.28 4.00 2.13
CA SER A 168 0.01 3.30 2.12
C SER A 168 0.05 2.11 3.10
N THR A 169 -1.07 1.80 3.74
CA THR A 169 -1.24 0.70 4.70
C THR A 169 -2.17 -0.33 4.09
N SER A 170 -1.90 -1.61 4.32
CA SER A 170 -2.83 -2.69 3.95
C SER A 170 -2.84 -3.74 5.07
N SER A 171 -3.56 -3.43 6.15
CA SER A 171 -3.76 -4.33 7.28
C SER A 171 -5.22 -4.36 7.68
N THR A 172 -5.87 -5.51 7.44
CA THR A 172 -7.27 -5.73 7.84
C THR A 172 -7.44 -5.68 9.34
N SER A 173 -6.48 -6.23 10.09
CA SER A 173 -6.51 -6.23 11.56
C SER A 173 -6.47 -4.81 12.10
N TYR A 174 -5.58 -3.97 11.59
CA TYR A 174 -5.45 -2.57 12.03
C TYR A 174 -6.66 -1.73 11.60
N PHE A 175 -7.11 -1.86 10.37
CA PHE A 175 -8.28 -1.12 9.87
C PHE A 175 -9.57 -1.52 10.58
N ASN A 176 -9.79 -2.81 10.85
CA ASN A 176 -10.95 -3.26 11.64
C ASN A 176 -10.91 -2.70 13.06
N PHE A 177 -9.72 -2.59 13.67
CA PHE A 177 -9.57 -1.94 14.98
C PHE A 177 -9.98 -0.46 14.92
N ILE A 178 -9.49 0.31 13.94
CA ILE A 178 -9.88 1.72 13.78
C ILE A 178 -11.37 1.84 13.48
N LEU A 179 -11.90 0.99 12.61
CA LEU A 179 -13.32 0.98 12.24
C LEU A 179 -14.25 0.75 13.44
N LYS A 180 -13.86 -0.18 14.33
CA LYS A 180 -14.57 -0.43 15.60
C LYS A 180 -14.65 0.86 16.45
N ILE A 181 -13.56 1.61 16.55
CA ILE A 181 -13.49 2.86 17.31
C ILE A 181 -14.25 3.99 16.60
N ALA A 182 -14.12 4.09 15.29
CA ALA A 182 -14.81 5.09 14.47
C ALA A 182 -16.34 4.94 14.57
N LYS A 183 -16.87 3.71 14.57
CA LYS A 183 -18.29 3.41 14.79
C LYS A 183 -18.79 3.83 16.19
N GLN A 184 -17.90 4.07 17.14
CA GLN A 184 -18.17 4.66 18.45
C GLN A 184 -17.84 6.17 18.51
N ASN A 185 -17.72 6.84 17.36
CA ASN A 185 -17.31 8.25 17.23
C ASN A 185 -15.97 8.55 17.91
N PHE A 186 -15.02 7.62 17.91
CA PHE A 186 -13.74 7.72 18.61
C PHE A 186 -13.86 8.03 20.12
N ASN A 187 -15.01 7.77 20.72
CA ASN A 187 -15.22 7.97 22.16
C ASN A 187 -14.73 6.74 22.91
N ILE A 188 -13.50 6.82 23.42
CA ILE A 188 -12.81 5.71 24.06
C ILE A 188 -12.44 6.03 25.51
N LYS A 189 -12.21 4.97 26.30
CA LYS A 189 -11.49 5.00 27.58
C LYS A 189 -10.29 4.08 27.45
N ILE A 190 -9.09 4.57 27.70
CA ILE A 190 -7.83 3.84 27.47
C ILE A 190 -7.75 2.54 28.25
N ASN A 191 -8.39 2.47 29.43
CA ASN A 191 -8.40 1.29 30.28
C ASN A 191 -9.23 0.13 29.74
N ASP A 192 -10.08 0.36 28.73
CA ASP A 192 -10.90 -0.67 28.09
C ASP A 192 -10.11 -1.48 27.07
N PHE A 193 -8.83 -1.12 26.80
CA PHE A 193 -8.00 -1.70 25.78
C PHE A 193 -6.85 -2.52 26.34
N HIS A 194 -6.56 -3.65 25.68
CA HIS A 194 -5.37 -4.47 25.94
C HIS A 194 -4.10 -3.78 25.38
N GLU A 195 -2.92 -4.27 25.78
CA GLU A 195 -1.64 -3.63 25.41
C GLU A 195 -1.46 -3.51 23.89
N ASN A 196 -1.75 -4.55 23.10
CA ASN A 196 -1.67 -4.47 21.64
C ASN A 196 -2.64 -3.40 21.05
N GLU A 197 -3.83 -3.28 21.62
CA GLU A 197 -4.80 -2.28 21.20
C GLU A 197 -4.34 -0.86 21.58
N LYS A 198 -3.72 -0.69 22.76
CA LYS A 198 -3.11 0.61 23.14
C LYS A 198 -1.99 1.02 22.21
N VAL A 199 -1.21 0.05 21.73
CA VAL A 199 -0.20 0.30 20.70
C VAL A 199 -0.86 0.72 19.38
N MET A 200 -1.95 0.08 18.97
CA MET A 200 -2.71 0.49 17.78
C MET A 200 -3.33 1.88 17.93
N LEU A 201 -3.76 2.28 19.15
CA LEU A 201 -4.17 3.66 19.44
C LEU A 201 -3.01 4.66 19.26
N LEU A 202 -1.80 4.27 19.66
CA LEU A 202 -0.61 5.10 19.44
C LEU A 202 -0.27 5.22 17.94
N MET A 203 -0.40 4.13 17.17
CA MET A 203 -0.26 4.17 15.71
C MET A 203 -1.28 5.13 15.10
N LEU A 204 -2.54 5.06 15.51
CA LEU A 204 -3.62 5.96 15.06
C LEU A 204 -3.35 7.42 15.42
N HIS A 205 -2.84 7.69 16.63
CA HIS A 205 -2.40 9.02 17.02
C HIS A 205 -1.40 9.60 16.01
N TYR A 206 -0.36 8.83 15.65
CA TYR A 206 0.64 9.27 14.68
C TYR A 206 0.13 9.32 13.24
N ASP A 207 -0.83 8.50 12.87
CA ASP A 207 -1.46 8.60 11.55
C ASP A 207 -2.20 9.93 11.39
N VAL A 208 -2.93 10.37 12.42
CA VAL A 208 -3.76 11.58 12.34
C VAL A 208 -2.96 12.84 12.68
N TRP A 209 -2.27 12.85 13.81
CA TRP A 209 -1.64 14.07 14.33
C TRP A 209 -0.20 14.28 13.86
N GLN A 210 0.50 13.20 13.50
CA GLN A 210 1.87 13.16 12.95
C GLN A 210 2.96 13.75 13.87
N ASN A 211 2.61 14.22 15.05
CA ASN A 211 3.48 14.83 16.04
C ASN A 211 3.33 14.12 17.38
N ALA A 212 4.40 14.14 18.18
CA ALA A 212 4.35 13.66 19.56
C ALA A 212 3.55 14.63 20.45
N GLY A 213 2.78 14.11 21.41
CA GLY A 213 2.02 14.89 22.37
C GLY A 213 0.93 15.74 21.73
N GLY A 214 0.83 17.01 22.15
CA GLY A 214 -0.18 17.96 21.67
C GLY A 214 -1.53 17.83 22.38
N PHE A 215 -1.69 16.83 23.26
CA PHE A 215 -2.85 16.55 24.10
C PHE A 215 -2.37 16.13 25.48
N ASN A 216 -3.26 16.16 26.48
CA ASN A 216 -2.92 15.75 27.85
C ASN A 216 -2.73 14.22 27.95
N SER A 217 -3.37 13.46 27.07
CA SER A 217 -3.28 12.00 27.02
C SER A 217 -3.52 11.44 25.64
N LEU A 218 -3.12 10.18 25.43
CA LEU A 218 -3.45 9.42 24.22
C LEU A 218 -4.97 9.29 24.03
N GLU A 219 -5.72 9.06 25.12
CA GLU A 219 -7.19 9.03 25.12
C GLU A 219 -7.79 10.30 24.55
N GLU A 220 -7.35 11.47 25.06
CA GLU A 220 -7.83 12.77 24.58
C GLU A 220 -7.52 12.99 23.10
N SER A 221 -6.34 12.56 22.64
CA SER A 221 -5.96 12.69 21.23
C SER A 221 -6.86 11.88 20.32
N ILE A 222 -7.22 10.65 20.71
CA ILE A 222 -8.13 9.79 19.94
C ILE A 222 -9.56 10.34 19.98
N ASN A 223 -10.05 10.74 21.16
CA ASN A 223 -11.40 11.32 21.31
C ASN A 223 -11.54 12.61 20.48
N SER A 224 -10.45 13.35 20.30
CA SER A 224 -10.44 14.56 19.47
C SER A 224 -10.66 14.29 17.97
N ILE A 225 -10.43 13.09 17.48
CA ILE A 225 -10.72 12.71 16.08
C ILE A 225 -12.23 12.77 15.84
N GLY A 226 -13.04 12.33 16.80
CA GLY A 226 -14.50 12.27 16.72
C GLY A 226 -15.25 13.60 16.81
N LYS A 227 -14.55 14.74 16.93
CA LYS A 227 -15.19 16.07 17.08
C LYS A 227 -16.07 16.45 15.89
N ASN A 228 -15.77 15.97 14.70
CA ASN A 228 -16.56 16.24 13.50
C ASN A 228 -17.18 14.95 12.97
N LYS A 229 -18.49 14.80 13.13
CA LYS A 229 -19.22 13.60 12.72
C LYS A 229 -19.19 13.33 11.20
N ILE A 230 -19.06 14.38 10.38
CA ILE A 230 -18.96 14.24 8.92
C ILE A 230 -17.69 13.47 8.57
N PHE A 231 -16.56 13.85 9.18
CA PHE A 231 -15.31 13.13 8.95
C PHE A 231 -15.29 11.74 9.60
N VAL A 232 -16.01 11.53 10.70
CA VAL A 232 -16.17 10.16 11.25
C VAL A 232 -16.87 9.26 10.23
N SER A 233 -17.96 9.73 9.61
CA SER A 233 -18.66 8.97 8.56
C SER A 233 -17.77 8.70 7.35
N GLU A 234 -17.01 9.70 6.91
CA GLU A 234 -16.05 9.55 5.80
C GLU A 234 -14.94 8.53 6.14
N VAL A 235 -14.38 8.59 7.36
CA VAL A 235 -13.37 7.64 7.84
C VAL A 235 -13.92 6.21 7.84
N ILE A 236 -15.15 6.00 8.28
CA ILE A 236 -15.80 4.68 8.27
C ILE A 236 -15.87 4.16 6.84
N GLU A 237 -16.37 4.95 5.89
CA GLU A 237 -16.50 4.54 4.49
C GLU A 237 -15.13 4.23 3.85
N VAL A 238 -14.12 5.06 4.11
CA VAL A 238 -12.75 4.84 3.64
C VAL A 238 -12.17 3.54 4.19
N LEU A 239 -12.32 3.29 5.49
CA LEU A 239 -11.79 2.07 6.12
C LEU A 239 -12.48 0.82 5.59
N GLU A 240 -13.80 0.83 5.41
CA GLU A 240 -14.54 -0.28 4.83
C GLU A 240 -14.01 -0.58 3.41
N LEU A 241 -13.85 0.44 2.57
CA LEU A 241 -13.28 0.29 1.23
C LEU A 241 -11.82 -0.23 1.25
N LEU A 242 -11.00 0.23 2.18
CA LEU A 242 -9.60 -0.23 2.29
C LEU A 242 -9.51 -1.68 2.78
N ILE A 243 -10.40 -2.10 3.67
CA ILE A 243 -10.49 -3.50 4.14
C ILE A 243 -10.84 -4.43 2.98
N GLU A 244 -11.81 -4.07 2.15
CA GLU A 244 -12.23 -4.86 0.99
C GLU A 244 -11.11 -5.02 -0.07
N ARG A 245 -10.16 -4.09 -0.11
CA ARG A 245 -9.03 -4.14 -1.05
C ARG A 245 -7.92 -5.12 -0.65
N VAL A 246 -7.89 -5.56 0.61
CA VAL A 246 -6.88 -6.52 1.07
C VAL A 246 -7.30 -7.93 0.64
N ASP A 247 -6.52 -8.54 -0.24
CA ASP A 247 -6.80 -9.85 -0.84
C ASP A 247 -5.79 -10.94 -0.45
N PHE A 248 -5.00 -10.69 0.59
CA PHE A 248 -4.06 -11.63 1.16
C PHE A 248 -4.39 -11.94 2.62
N LYS A 249 -3.88 -13.06 3.11
CA LYS A 249 -4.05 -13.47 4.50
C LYS A 249 -2.95 -12.85 5.36
N GLU A 250 -3.34 -12.15 6.40
CA GLU A 250 -2.45 -11.74 7.48
C GLU A 250 -2.07 -12.94 8.36
N ILE A 251 -0.81 -13.02 8.78
CA ILE A 251 -0.28 -14.10 9.62
C ILE A 251 0.21 -13.54 10.94
N ASP A 252 -0.11 -14.24 12.04
CA ASP A 252 0.39 -13.92 13.36
C ASP A 252 1.86 -14.33 13.49
N ILE A 253 2.67 -13.48 14.10
CA ILE A 253 4.05 -13.79 14.44
C ILE A 253 4.19 -14.08 15.94
N GLN A 254 4.95 -15.10 16.29
CA GLN A 254 5.26 -15.45 17.67
C GLN A 254 6.55 -14.73 18.09
N LEU A 255 6.42 -13.75 18.98
CA LEU A 255 7.54 -12.99 19.54
C LEU A 255 7.47 -13.06 21.08
N PRO A 256 8.60 -12.89 21.80
CA PRO A 256 8.63 -12.95 23.27
C PRO A 256 7.92 -11.74 23.92
N TYR A 257 7.49 -10.79 23.16
CA TYR A 257 6.74 -9.61 23.57
C TYR A 257 5.51 -9.41 22.67
N LYS A 258 4.56 -8.60 23.13
CA LYS A 258 3.33 -8.31 22.40
C LYS A 258 3.56 -7.14 21.44
N GLN A 259 3.07 -7.27 20.22
CA GLN A 259 3.03 -6.24 19.19
C GLN A 259 1.85 -6.54 18.24
N PRO A 260 1.20 -5.52 17.63
CA PRO A 260 -0.03 -5.71 16.88
C PRO A 260 0.16 -6.03 15.38
N LEU A 261 1.36 -5.90 14.83
CA LEU A 261 1.57 -6.02 13.38
C LEU A 261 1.45 -7.48 12.93
N LYS A 262 0.92 -7.67 11.73
CA LYS A 262 0.75 -8.98 11.10
C LYS A 262 1.72 -9.13 9.93
N VAL A 263 2.28 -10.32 9.78
CA VAL A 263 3.11 -10.68 8.63
C VAL A 263 2.25 -10.62 7.36
N HIS A 264 2.83 -10.22 6.25
CA HIS A 264 2.26 -9.92 4.94
C HIS A 264 1.52 -8.59 4.85
N ALA A 265 1.09 -8.00 5.96
CA ALA A 265 0.47 -6.67 5.95
C ALA A 265 1.50 -5.56 5.73
N ARG A 266 1.03 -4.45 5.18
CA ARG A 266 1.83 -3.28 4.86
C ARG A 266 1.56 -2.16 5.86
N TYR A 267 2.63 -1.55 6.35
CA TYR A 267 2.56 -0.49 7.35
C TYR A 267 3.48 0.68 6.99
N THR A 268 3.10 1.88 7.38
CA THR A 268 3.99 3.03 7.31
C THR A 268 5.10 2.92 8.35
N ARG A 269 6.23 3.60 8.11
CA ARG A 269 7.35 3.60 9.06
C ARG A 269 6.95 4.09 10.45
N ASP A 270 6.12 5.14 10.55
CA ASP A 270 5.65 5.65 11.84
C ASP A 270 4.83 4.60 12.62
N GLN A 271 3.98 3.83 11.92
CA GLN A 271 3.23 2.71 12.52
C GLN A 271 4.17 1.64 13.05
N ILE A 272 5.18 1.24 12.27
CA ILE A 272 6.17 0.23 12.67
C ILE A 272 6.97 0.71 13.89
N LEU A 273 7.50 1.93 13.86
CA LEU A 273 8.27 2.49 14.98
C LEU A 273 7.45 2.61 16.26
N SER A 274 6.14 2.88 16.14
CA SER A 274 5.20 2.88 17.27
C SER A 274 4.93 1.47 17.79
N ALA A 275 4.73 0.50 16.90
CA ALA A 275 4.46 -0.89 17.24
C ALA A 275 5.60 -1.54 18.04
N PHE A 276 6.83 -1.14 17.79
CA PHE A 276 8.02 -1.64 18.49
C PHE A 276 8.56 -0.67 19.55
N GLY A 277 7.74 0.24 20.07
CA GLY A 277 8.09 1.10 21.21
C GLY A 277 9.19 2.14 20.96
N LEU A 278 9.61 2.32 19.70
CA LEU A 278 10.60 3.34 19.32
C LEU A 278 9.99 4.75 19.28
N SER A 279 8.68 4.85 19.11
CA SER A 279 7.89 6.05 19.36
C SER A 279 6.98 5.84 20.55
N THR A 280 6.82 6.86 21.39
CA THR A 280 5.86 6.89 22.50
C THR A 280 4.93 8.09 22.30
N PHE A 281 3.89 8.24 23.11
CA PHE A 281 2.98 9.39 22.99
C PHE A 281 3.70 10.74 23.05
N ASN A 282 4.74 10.87 23.90
CA ASN A 282 5.48 12.10 24.11
C ASN A 282 6.76 12.23 23.28
N ARG A 283 7.16 11.18 22.56
CA ARG A 283 8.40 11.17 21.77
C ARG A 283 8.23 10.44 20.47
N LYS A 284 8.29 11.16 19.36
CA LYS A 284 8.33 10.57 18.02
C LYS A 284 9.76 10.18 17.67
N SER A 285 9.96 8.97 17.17
CA SER A 285 11.25 8.57 16.61
C SER A 285 11.57 9.36 15.35
N SER A 286 12.79 9.87 15.28
CA SER A 286 13.36 10.55 14.10
C SER A 286 14.14 9.61 13.19
N SER A 287 14.25 8.32 13.51
CA SER A 287 15.01 7.34 12.74
C SER A 287 14.57 7.30 11.28
N ARG A 288 15.52 7.50 10.37
CA ARG A 288 15.36 7.41 8.90
C ARG A 288 16.27 6.37 8.28
N GLU A 289 17.12 5.74 9.07
CA GLU A 289 18.09 4.75 8.64
C GLU A 289 17.44 3.44 8.20
N GLY A 290 18.16 2.64 7.42
CA GLY A 290 17.71 1.31 6.99
C GLY A 290 17.57 0.31 8.14
N VAL A 291 18.04 0.65 9.34
CA VAL A 291 18.00 -0.18 10.54
C VAL A 291 17.52 0.64 11.73
N ALA A 292 16.68 0.07 12.57
CA ALA A 292 16.29 0.63 13.86
C ALA A 292 16.30 -0.47 14.93
N GLU A 293 16.80 -0.18 16.11
CA GLU A 293 16.92 -1.14 17.21
C GLU A 293 16.11 -0.71 18.43
N ASN A 294 15.35 -1.61 18.99
CA ASN A 294 14.83 -1.49 20.35
C ASN A 294 15.61 -2.45 21.26
N VAL A 295 16.48 -1.88 22.10
CA VAL A 295 17.37 -2.63 23.00
C VAL A 295 16.56 -3.36 24.08
N ASP A 296 15.50 -2.72 24.61
CA ASP A 296 14.67 -3.31 25.67
C ASP A 296 13.89 -4.56 25.18
N LEU A 297 13.51 -4.58 23.90
CA LEU A 297 12.87 -5.71 23.25
C LEU A 297 13.88 -6.71 22.65
N ASN A 298 15.17 -6.42 22.72
CA ASN A 298 16.22 -7.17 22.04
C ASN A 298 15.89 -7.43 20.57
N THR A 299 15.44 -6.37 19.86
CA THR A 299 14.89 -6.48 18.50
C THR A 299 15.48 -5.44 17.57
N GLU A 300 15.82 -5.86 16.38
CA GLU A 300 16.30 -5.01 15.30
C GLU A 300 15.34 -5.08 14.10
N LEU A 301 14.97 -3.91 13.56
CA LEU A 301 14.05 -3.74 12.44
C LEU A 301 14.86 -3.36 11.20
N LEU A 302 14.79 -4.16 10.15
CA LEU A 302 15.44 -3.88 8.88
C LEU A 302 14.41 -3.27 7.91
N PHE A 303 14.67 -2.05 7.45
CA PHE A 303 13.83 -1.34 6.48
C PHE A 303 14.49 -1.37 5.11
N ILE A 304 13.94 -2.16 4.21
CA ILE A 304 14.55 -2.56 2.94
C ILE A 304 13.76 -1.98 1.77
N ASN A 305 14.47 -1.36 0.81
CA ASN A 305 13.91 -0.97 -0.48
C ASN A 305 14.48 -1.90 -1.54
N LEU A 306 13.64 -2.64 -2.27
CA LEU A 306 14.09 -3.53 -3.35
C LEU A 306 14.71 -2.74 -4.51
N ILE A 307 14.06 -1.63 -4.89
CA ILE A 307 14.56 -0.74 -5.94
C ILE A 307 15.09 0.53 -5.28
N LYS A 308 16.38 0.79 -5.43
CA LYS A 308 17.05 2.01 -4.98
C LYS A 308 17.10 3.01 -6.15
N SER A 309 16.69 4.26 -5.95
CA SER A 309 16.70 5.27 -7.02
C SER A 309 18.12 5.74 -7.35
N GLU A 310 18.41 6.01 -8.62
CA GLU A 310 19.70 6.51 -9.10
C GLU A 310 20.14 7.83 -8.42
N GLU A 311 19.20 8.67 -7.97
CA GLU A 311 19.50 9.93 -7.28
C GLU A 311 20.24 9.75 -5.94
N ASN A 312 20.09 8.58 -5.30
CA ASN A 312 20.62 8.32 -3.97
C ASN A 312 21.68 7.23 -3.90
N PHE A 313 21.90 6.46 -5.00
CA PHE A 313 22.78 5.29 -5.03
C PHE A 313 23.53 5.19 -6.36
N SER A 314 24.74 4.60 -6.32
CA SER A 314 25.47 4.32 -7.55
C SER A 314 24.82 3.17 -8.34
N PRO A 315 24.98 3.10 -9.69
CA PRO A 315 24.40 2.04 -10.50
C PRO A 315 24.77 0.61 -10.05
N THR A 316 25.91 0.43 -9.40
CA THR A 316 26.39 -0.87 -8.89
C THR A 316 25.73 -1.32 -7.58
N THR A 317 24.98 -0.45 -6.90
CA THR A 317 24.31 -0.74 -5.63
C THR A 317 22.77 -0.73 -5.73
N MET A 318 22.23 -0.66 -6.95
CA MET A 318 20.77 -0.52 -7.17
C MET A 318 19.95 -1.77 -6.85
N TYR A 319 20.54 -2.96 -6.90
CA TYR A 319 19.81 -4.24 -6.85
C TYR A 319 20.38 -5.23 -5.83
N ASP A 320 20.90 -4.73 -4.71
CA ASP A 320 21.59 -5.58 -3.73
C ASP A 320 20.67 -6.34 -2.78
N ASP A 321 19.37 -5.95 -2.72
CA ASP A 321 18.38 -6.54 -1.83
C ASP A 321 17.28 -7.23 -2.66
N TYR A 322 17.15 -8.56 -2.56
CA TYR A 322 16.20 -9.35 -3.36
C TYR A 322 15.82 -10.67 -2.69
N ALA A 323 14.71 -11.25 -3.13
CA ALA A 323 14.33 -12.60 -2.73
C ALA A 323 15.02 -13.64 -3.63
N ILE A 324 15.74 -14.57 -3.01
CA ILE A 324 16.36 -15.72 -3.71
C ILE A 324 15.33 -16.82 -3.92
N SER A 325 14.47 -17.06 -2.94
CA SER A 325 13.33 -17.96 -3.00
C SER A 325 12.17 -17.38 -2.18
N GLU A 326 11.04 -18.05 -2.14
CA GLU A 326 9.89 -17.62 -1.32
C GLU A 326 10.23 -17.49 0.17
N THR A 327 11.24 -18.21 0.66
CA THR A 327 11.66 -18.23 2.07
C THR A 327 13.11 -17.80 2.29
N LEU A 328 13.83 -17.37 1.25
CA LEU A 328 15.22 -16.95 1.36
C LEU A 328 15.39 -15.55 0.79
N PHE A 329 15.84 -14.61 1.63
CA PHE A 329 15.99 -13.21 1.30
C PHE A 329 17.43 -12.75 1.41
N HIS A 330 17.97 -12.14 0.34
CA HIS A 330 19.29 -11.50 0.32
C HIS A 330 19.19 -10.05 0.76
N TRP A 331 20.04 -9.64 1.68
CA TRP A 331 20.15 -8.27 2.17
C TRP A 331 21.58 -7.83 2.32
N GLN A 332 21.88 -6.63 1.85
CA GLN A 332 23.17 -5.99 2.04
C GLN A 332 23.15 -5.11 3.29
N SER A 333 24.05 -5.37 4.22
CA SER A 333 24.17 -4.64 5.47
C SER A 333 24.71 -3.23 5.29
N GLN A 334 24.81 -2.48 6.41
CA GLN A 334 25.50 -1.19 6.45
C GLN A 334 26.99 -1.36 6.04
N ASN A 335 27.55 -0.33 5.39
CA ASN A 335 28.92 -0.31 4.89
C ASN A 335 30.01 -0.56 5.96
N SER A 336 29.70 -0.39 7.23
CA SER A 336 30.63 -0.62 8.34
C SER A 336 30.52 -2.02 8.95
N ALA A 337 29.51 -2.82 8.59
CA ALA A 337 29.25 -4.13 9.18
C ALA A 337 30.30 -5.16 8.75
N ARG A 338 30.76 -5.95 9.71
CA ARG A 338 31.73 -7.03 9.52
C ARG A 338 31.38 -8.23 10.39
N PRO A 339 31.61 -9.47 9.90
CA PRO A 339 31.08 -10.68 10.57
C PRO A 339 31.73 -10.96 11.93
N ASP A 340 32.91 -10.41 12.20
CA ASP A 340 33.73 -10.68 13.37
C ASP A 340 33.64 -9.59 14.46
N TYR A 341 32.88 -8.51 14.25
CA TYR A 341 32.78 -7.40 15.20
C TYR A 341 31.51 -6.56 15.07
N GLY A 342 31.05 -6.02 16.21
CA GLY A 342 29.97 -5.02 16.26
C GLY A 342 28.65 -5.51 15.68
N LYS A 343 27.94 -4.66 14.92
CA LYS A 343 26.63 -4.98 14.35
C LYS A 343 26.64 -6.22 13.45
N GLY A 344 27.68 -6.41 12.64
CA GLY A 344 27.75 -7.59 11.79
C GLY A 344 27.85 -8.89 12.59
N LEU A 345 28.66 -8.93 13.67
CA LEU A 345 28.71 -10.06 14.58
C LEU A 345 27.35 -10.30 15.29
N THR A 346 26.64 -9.20 15.60
CA THR A 346 25.28 -9.30 16.15
C THR A 346 24.32 -10.00 15.21
N TYR A 347 24.40 -9.75 13.90
CA TYR A 347 23.59 -10.44 12.90
C TYR A 347 23.91 -11.92 12.82
N VAL A 348 25.19 -12.28 12.81
CA VAL A 348 25.65 -13.68 12.76
C VAL A 348 25.16 -14.47 13.98
N ASN A 349 25.28 -13.90 15.18
CA ASN A 349 25.01 -14.56 16.44
C ASN A 349 23.63 -14.19 17.02
N HIS A 350 22.72 -13.62 16.22
CA HIS A 350 21.46 -13.10 16.75
C HIS A 350 20.60 -14.19 17.42
N GLN A 351 20.62 -15.41 16.89
CA GLN A 351 19.89 -16.55 17.45
C GLN A 351 20.46 -17.01 18.81
N GLU A 352 21.79 -17.04 18.95
CA GLU A 352 22.46 -17.39 20.21
C GLU A 352 22.18 -16.34 21.31
N ASN A 353 21.93 -15.09 20.92
CA ASN A 353 21.62 -13.98 21.82
C ASN A 353 20.10 -13.73 21.97
N ASP A 354 19.24 -14.61 21.48
CA ASP A 354 17.78 -14.44 21.45
C ASP A 354 17.35 -13.10 20.82
N LYS A 355 18.19 -12.49 19.97
CA LYS A 355 17.86 -11.23 19.31
C LYS A 355 16.97 -11.46 18.11
N LYS A 356 15.88 -10.73 18.03
CA LYS A 356 14.92 -10.81 16.93
C LYS A 356 15.32 -9.84 15.81
N ILE A 357 15.44 -10.36 14.60
CA ILE A 357 15.67 -9.57 13.39
C ILE A 357 14.39 -9.60 12.56
N LEU A 358 13.74 -8.46 12.41
CA LEU A 358 12.45 -8.35 11.73
C LEU A 358 12.59 -7.56 10.43
N LEU A 359 12.10 -8.11 9.33
CA LEU A 359 12.27 -7.56 7.99
C LEU A 359 11.01 -6.83 7.53
N PHE A 360 11.19 -5.60 7.11
CA PHE A 360 10.17 -4.73 6.53
C PHE A 360 10.63 -4.29 5.15
N VAL A 361 9.94 -4.75 4.11
CA VAL A 361 10.37 -4.61 2.72
C VAL A 361 9.35 -3.79 1.94
N ARG A 362 9.81 -2.89 1.08
CA ARG A 362 8.97 -2.22 0.08
C ARG A 362 9.65 -2.21 -1.27
N GLU A 363 8.87 -2.17 -2.31
CA GLU A 363 9.35 -2.20 -3.69
C GLU A 363 10.25 -0.98 -3.98
N LYS A 364 9.75 0.21 -3.64
CA LYS A 364 10.46 1.49 -3.80
C LYS A 364 10.00 2.50 -2.74
N ALA A 365 10.73 3.60 -2.58
CA ALA A 365 10.42 4.63 -1.59
C ALA A 365 9.09 5.33 -1.85
N ASN A 366 8.82 5.66 -3.11
CA ASN A 366 7.58 6.30 -3.54
C ASN A 366 6.98 5.53 -4.71
N ASP A 367 5.66 5.55 -4.81
CA ASP A 367 4.94 5.07 -5.99
C ASP A 367 5.13 6.02 -7.19
N GLU A 368 4.59 5.67 -8.35
CA GLU A 368 4.68 6.48 -9.57
C GLU A 368 3.95 7.82 -9.48
N LYS A 369 3.05 7.96 -8.52
CA LYS A 369 2.31 9.20 -8.24
C LYS A 369 3.00 10.07 -7.19
N GLY A 370 4.19 9.64 -6.69
CA GLY A 370 4.99 10.34 -5.69
C GLY A 370 4.53 10.12 -4.24
N ASN A 371 3.61 9.18 -3.99
CA ASN A 371 3.17 8.86 -2.62
C ASN A 371 4.18 7.90 -1.97
N THR A 372 4.51 8.13 -0.71
CA THR A 372 5.40 7.23 0.04
C THR A 372 4.76 5.86 0.22
N MET A 373 5.47 4.81 -0.18
CA MET A 373 5.01 3.43 0.00
C MET A 373 5.28 2.94 1.42
N GLY A 374 4.31 2.21 1.98
CA GLY A 374 4.49 1.47 3.22
C GLY A 374 5.37 0.24 3.02
N TYR A 375 5.86 -0.31 4.12
CA TYR A 375 6.67 -1.54 4.13
C TYR A 375 5.79 -2.76 4.40
N VAL A 376 5.99 -3.82 3.65
CA VAL A 376 5.42 -5.15 3.94
C VAL A 376 6.23 -5.78 5.06
N PHE A 377 5.56 -6.22 6.11
CA PHE A 377 6.19 -7.00 7.16
C PHE A 377 6.32 -8.45 6.66
N ILE A 378 7.53 -8.91 6.40
CA ILE A 378 7.80 -10.27 5.91
C ILE A 378 8.21 -11.25 7.02
N GLY A 379 8.21 -10.80 8.27
CA GLY A 379 8.44 -11.64 9.44
C GLY A 379 9.85 -11.59 10.00
N GLU A 380 10.22 -12.63 10.74
CA GLU A 380 11.54 -12.81 11.35
C GLU A 380 12.50 -13.44 10.33
N GLY A 381 13.70 -12.87 10.23
CA GLY A 381 14.80 -13.42 9.48
C GLY A 381 15.77 -14.18 10.38
N ASN A 382 16.03 -15.44 10.05
CA ASN A 382 17.03 -16.28 10.68
C ASN A 382 18.33 -16.22 9.85
N PHE A 383 19.44 -15.94 10.48
CA PHE A 383 20.73 -15.90 9.79
C PHE A 383 21.06 -17.27 9.20
N LYS A 384 21.35 -17.32 7.90
CA LYS A 384 21.75 -18.55 7.22
C LYS A 384 23.22 -18.54 6.86
N GLU A 385 23.65 -17.54 6.13
CA GLU A 385 25.05 -17.35 5.73
C GLU A 385 25.31 -15.89 5.34
N ASN A 386 26.58 -15.52 5.27
CA ASN A 386 27.01 -14.23 4.72
C ASN A 386 28.23 -14.36 3.84
N GLU A 387 28.33 -13.43 2.88
CA GLU A 387 29.51 -13.22 2.05
C GLU A 387 30.04 -11.80 2.21
N GLY A 388 31.35 -11.62 2.14
CA GLY A 388 31.98 -10.32 2.19
C GLY A 388 32.01 -9.68 3.57
N SER A 389 32.54 -8.46 3.61
CA SER A 389 32.70 -7.61 4.79
C SER A 389 32.76 -6.16 4.34
N LYS A 390 32.01 -5.27 5.02
CA LYS A 390 31.99 -3.81 4.79
C LYS A 390 31.56 -3.40 3.37
N PRO A 391 30.35 -3.78 2.92
CA PRO A 391 29.25 -4.40 3.65
C PRO A 391 29.30 -5.93 3.64
N MET A 392 28.42 -6.55 4.43
CA MET A 392 28.12 -7.98 4.42
C MET A 392 26.91 -8.22 3.55
N ASN A 393 26.96 -9.25 2.72
CA ASN A 393 25.81 -9.79 1.99
C ASN A 393 25.25 -10.94 2.80
N ILE A 394 24.10 -10.76 3.43
CA ILE A 394 23.50 -11.71 4.36
C ILE A 394 22.28 -12.35 3.72
N LYS A 395 22.20 -13.68 3.85
CA LYS A 395 21.00 -14.45 3.49
C LYS A 395 20.19 -14.75 4.74
N TRP A 396 18.95 -14.26 4.74
CA TRP A 396 17.97 -14.45 5.80
C TRP A 396 16.99 -15.56 5.40
N GLU A 397 16.82 -16.57 6.22
CA GLU A 397 15.77 -17.56 6.10
C GLU A 397 14.52 -17.06 6.82
N LEU A 398 13.41 -16.98 6.10
CA LEU A 398 12.13 -16.49 6.62
C LEU A 398 11.31 -17.65 7.17
N ASN A 399 10.59 -17.44 8.27
CA ASN A 399 9.67 -18.42 8.85
C ASN A 399 8.42 -18.60 7.99
N GLU A 400 7.97 -17.55 7.31
CA GLU A 400 6.80 -17.54 6.44
C GLU A 400 7.24 -17.22 5.00
N PRO A 401 6.65 -17.87 3.99
CA PRO A 401 6.96 -17.57 2.60
C PRO A 401 6.52 -16.14 2.26
N LEU A 402 7.23 -15.47 1.37
CA LEU A 402 6.85 -14.15 0.86
C LEU A 402 5.46 -14.18 0.22
N PRO A 403 4.63 -13.15 0.42
CA PRO A 403 3.35 -13.07 -0.26
C PRO A 403 3.56 -12.92 -1.78
N ASN A 404 2.70 -13.54 -2.58
CA ASN A 404 2.84 -13.62 -4.03
C ASN A 404 3.06 -12.25 -4.69
N TYR A 405 2.38 -11.22 -4.21
CA TYR A 405 2.50 -9.87 -4.78
C TYR A 405 3.90 -9.27 -4.59
N LEU A 406 4.58 -9.57 -3.47
CA LEU A 406 5.94 -9.11 -3.21
C LEU A 406 6.98 -10.04 -3.86
N TRP A 407 6.72 -11.35 -3.86
CA TRP A 407 7.59 -12.33 -4.52
C TRP A 407 7.76 -12.03 -6.01
N ASN A 408 6.67 -11.79 -6.72
CA ASN A 408 6.71 -11.49 -8.15
C ASN A 408 7.53 -10.23 -8.48
N GLU A 409 7.48 -9.21 -7.63
CA GLU A 409 8.28 -7.99 -7.78
C GLU A 409 9.77 -8.25 -7.47
N SER A 410 10.04 -8.98 -6.39
CA SER A 410 11.39 -9.27 -5.90
C SER A 410 12.16 -10.25 -6.78
N ALA A 411 11.50 -11.29 -7.29
CA ALA A 411 12.12 -12.32 -8.13
C ALA A 411 12.57 -11.79 -9.50
N LYS A 412 11.90 -10.78 -10.05
CA LYS A 412 12.30 -10.14 -11.32
C LYS A 412 13.63 -9.42 -11.22
N LEU A 413 13.94 -8.86 -10.06
CA LEU A 413 15.19 -8.15 -9.80
C LEU A 413 16.40 -9.10 -9.73
N SER A 414 16.17 -10.41 -9.50
CA SER A 414 17.24 -11.41 -9.42
C SER A 414 17.65 -11.99 -10.79
N ILE A 415 16.89 -11.71 -11.85
CA ILE A 415 17.09 -12.28 -13.19
C ILE A 415 17.67 -11.25 -14.19
N GLY A 416 17.71 -9.96 -13.80
CA GLY A 416 18.16 -8.82 -14.62
C GLY A 416 19.65 -8.55 -14.55
#